data_b36dc6e19b489e66352322740989b4bb
#
_entry.id   b36dc6e19b489e66352322740989b4bb
#
_cell.length_a   1.000
_cell.length_b   1.000
_cell.length_c   1.000
_cell.angle_alpha   90.00
_cell.angle_beta   90.00
_cell.angle_gamma   90.00
#
_symmetry.space_group_name_H-M   'P 1'
#
loop_
_entity.id
_entity.type
_entity.pdbx_description
1 polymer ?
#
loop_
_entity_poly.entity_id
_entity_poly.type
_entity_poly.pdbx_seq_one_letter_code
_entity_poly.pdbx_strand_id
1 'polypeptide(L)'
;MLPRSIRGQQFFSRSSWGDVMDDIKEGWDNGFFITDFDYGDGVYFVVMSKVEEWNGQAVRYASEFPTDDIKELWGKRYSITNMLYDGSDWIVVMTGVDYCLKQKMFRCMDADDFNERVSNGWNEDKIITKLCCKQEYYGNTYVGVMTEYRDSSPSQSRSFLRGVVLASELMDLCRDGKYITDIFDFGGGVMVATESGTEWRSCKIYRCGSTGTLAESIRECWDSGYCVTTLAYYDGEWFAVFGRTY
;
A
#
# COMPACT_ATOMS: atom_id res chain seq x y z
N MET A 1 -4.65 0.81 0.17
CA MET A 1 -5.98 1.12 -0.44
C MET A 1 -5.78 1.97 -1.68
N LEU A 2 -6.26 1.52 -2.83
CA LEU A 2 -6.09 2.27 -4.08
C LEU A 2 -7.14 3.38 -4.22
N PRO A 3 -6.74 4.59 -4.66
CA PRO A 3 -7.68 5.62 -5.09
C PRO A 3 -8.40 5.17 -6.38
N ARG A 4 -9.62 5.63 -6.57
CA ARG A 4 -10.40 5.32 -7.79
C ARG A 4 -9.91 6.11 -9.00
N SER A 5 -9.40 7.33 -8.78
CA SER A 5 -8.83 8.18 -9.83
C SER A 5 -7.63 8.95 -9.33
N ILE A 6 -6.67 9.19 -10.22
CA ILE A 6 -5.48 9.98 -9.95
C ILE A 6 -5.34 11.02 -11.07
N ARG A 7 -5.25 12.32 -10.69
CA ARG A 7 -5.09 13.42 -11.65
C ARG A 7 -3.67 13.95 -11.79
N GLY A 8 -2.79 13.57 -10.91
CA GLY A 8 -1.39 13.95 -10.95
C GLY A 8 -0.64 13.31 -9.81
N GLN A 9 0.64 13.06 -10.00
CA GLN A 9 1.50 12.45 -9.00
C GLN A 9 2.79 13.23 -8.86
N GLN A 10 3.37 13.13 -7.68
CA GLN A 10 4.76 13.47 -7.37
C GLN A 10 5.37 12.36 -6.53
N PHE A 11 6.68 12.27 -6.52
CA PHE A 11 7.41 11.37 -5.64
C PHE A 11 8.66 12.06 -5.11
N PHE A 12 9.13 11.57 -3.99
CA PHE A 12 10.43 11.94 -3.41
C PHE A 12 11.01 10.75 -2.63
N SER A 13 12.30 10.83 -2.32
CA SER A 13 12.98 9.87 -1.47
C SER A 13 13.83 10.60 -0.44
N ARG A 14 13.83 10.12 0.82
CA ARG A 14 14.58 10.68 1.94
C ARG A 14 15.09 9.58 2.85
N SER A 15 16.20 9.82 3.51
CA SER A 15 16.78 8.89 4.48
C SER A 15 16.29 9.12 5.91
N SER A 16 15.64 10.24 6.21
CA SER A 16 15.08 10.52 7.53
C SER A 16 13.57 10.76 7.46
N TRP A 17 12.86 10.28 8.49
CA TRP A 17 11.41 10.50 8.58
C TRP A 17 11.06 11.98 8.78
N GLY A 18 11.94 12.75 9.44
CA GLY A 18 11.75 14.20 9.59
C GLY A 18 11.65 14.92 8.24
N ASP A 19 12.61 14.65 7.35
CA ASP A 19 12.62 15.23 5.99
C ASP A 19 11.43 14.75 5.16
N VAL A 20 11.03 13.47 5.32
CA VAL A 20 9.80 12.93 4.70
C VAL A 20 8.58 13.74 5.12
N MET A 21 8.44 14.03 6.40
CA MET A 21 7.28 14.77 6.91
C MET A 21 7.22 16.22 6.43
N ASP A 22 8.36 16.84 6.17
CA ASP A 22 8.39 18.20 5.64
C ASP A 22 7.94 18.22 4.17
N ASP A 23 8.42 17.28 3.34
CA ASP A 23 7.94 17.12 1.96
C ASP A 23 6.44 16.72 1.91
N ILE A 24 5.97 15.88 2.83
CA ILE A 24 4.55 15.52 2.94
C ILE A 24 3.68 16.75 3.22
N LYS A 25 4.08 17.61 4.17
CA LYS A 25 3.33 18.84 4.49
C LYS A 25 3.25 19.78 3.28
N GLU A 26 4.37 19.96 2.57
CA GLU A 26 4.39 20.72 1.33
C GLU A 26 3.45 20.10 0.28
N GLY A 27 3.44 18.78 0.16
CA GLY A 27 2.52 18.06 -0.72
C GLY A 27 1.07 18.30 -0.33
N TRP A 28 0.71 18.23 0.95
CA TRP A 28 -0.65 18.50 1.44
C TRP A 28 -1.10 19.93 1.13
N ASP A 29 -0.22 20.92 1.32
CA ASP A 29 -0.51 22.34 1.00
C ASP A 29 -0.79 22.53 -0.50
N ASN A 30 -0.24 21.67 -1.36
CA ASN A 30 -0.46 21.63 -2.80
C ASN A 30 -1.59 20.69 -3.25
N GLY A 31 -2.33 20.09 -2.31
CA GLY A 31 -3.47 19.21 -2.56
C GLY A 31 -3.10 17.79 -2.99
N PHE A 32 -1.89 17.35 -2.68
CA PHE A 32 -1.47 15.96 -2.86
C PHE A 32 -1.66 15.17 -1.57
N PHE A 33 -1.98 13.89 -1.68
CA PHE A 33 -2.10 12.93 -0.59
C PHE A 33 -1.12 11.78 -0.79
N ILE A 34 -0.57 11.22 0.28
CA ILE A 34 0.23 9.99 0.22
C ILE A 34 -0.68 8.89 -0.33
N THR A 35 -0.33 8.33 -1.47
CA THR A 35 -1.06 7.21 -2.08
C THR A 35 -0.34 5.89 -1.90
N ASP A 36 0.98 5.90 -1.89
CA ASP A 36 1.77 4.78 -1.44
C ASP A 36 3.18 5.20 -1.00
N PHE A 37 3.82 4.38 -0.18
CA PHE A 37 5.20 4.55 0.24
C PHE A 37 5.75 3.23 0.76
N ASP A 38 7.06 3.09 0.70
CA ASP A 38 7.77 1.99 1.34
C ASP A 38 9.16 2.42 1.80
N TYR A 39 9.80 1.59 2.63
CA TYR A 39 11.12 1.80 3.18
C TYR A 39 12.04 0.64 2.80
N GLY A 40 13.16 0.97 2.20
CA GLY A 40 14.16 0.00 1.82
C GLY A 40 15.52 0.63 1.58
N ASP A 41 16.58 -0.10 1.85
CA ASP A 41 17.96 0.35 1.69
C ASP A 41 18.27 1.68 2.43
N GLY A 42 17.65 1.86 3.62
CA GLY A 42 17.82 3.08 4.42
C GLY A 42 17.11 4.31 3.88
N VAL A 43 16.18 4.15 2.95
CA VAL A 43 15.48 5.25 2.27
C VAL A 43 13.97 5.02 2.27
N TYR A 44 13.21 6.04 2.63
CA TYR A 44 11.78 6.12 2.36
C TYR A 44 11.57 6.60 0.93
N PHE A 45 10.75 5.89 0.18
CA PHE A 45 10.28 6.33 -1.12
C PHE A 45 8.77 6.57 -1.04
N VAL A 46 8.35 7.80 -1.32
CA VAL A 46 6.97 8.25 -1.12
C VAL A 46 6.38 8.70 -2.45
N VAL A 47 5.18 8.23 -2.75
CA VAL A 47 4.36 8.71 -3.87
C VAL A 47 3.15 9.43 -3.31
N MET A 48 2.94 10.66 -3.77
CA MET A 48 1.76 11.44 -3.45
C MET A 48 0.97 11.76 -4.71
N SER A 49 -0.34 11.74 -4.61
CA SER A 49 -1.24 11.94 -5.75
C SER A 49 -2.33 12.96 -5.44
N LYS A 50 -2.82 13.64 -6.48
CA LYS A 50 -4.08 14.40 -6.42
C LYS A 50 -5.24 13.43 -6.61
N VAL A 51 -6.03 13.27 -5.58
CA VAL A 51 -7.16 12.34 -5.50
C VAL A 51 -8.39 13.11 -5.07
N GLU A 52 -9.40 13.18 -5.95
CA GLU A 52 -10.58 14.03 -5.70
C GLU A 52 -11.48 13.53 -4.57
N GLU A 53 -11.59 12.21 -4.45
CA GLU A 53 -12.43 11.56 -3.45
C GLU A 53 -11.81 11.51 -2.04
N TRP A 54 -10.61 12.08 -1.84
CA TRP A 54 -9.93 12.12 -0.54
C TRP A 54 -10.01 13.53 0.08
N ASN A 55 -10.32 13.56 1.37
CA ASN A 55 -10.58 14.82 2.08
C ASN A 55 -9.78 14.91 3.40
N GLY A 56 -8.51 15.14 3.30
CA GLY A 56 -7.62 15.22 4.45
C GLY A 56 -6.89 13.90 4.74
N GLN A 57 -5.73 14.05 5.34
CA GLN A 57 -4.86 12.93 5.67
C GLN A 57 -4.13 13.19 7.00
N ALA A 58 -3.87 12.15 7.75
CA ALA A 58 -3.10 12.18 8.97
C ALA A 58 -2.07 11.06 8.96
N VAL A 59 -0.90 11.33 9.51
CA VAL A 59 0.17 10.33 9.70
C VAL A 59 0.41 10.13 11.19
N ARG A 60 0.63 8.88 11.59
CA ARG A 60 1.12 8.50 12.91
C ARG A 60 2.45 7.79 12.75
N TYR A 61 3.41 8.21 13.54
CA TYR A 61 4.75 7.65 13.61
C TYR A 61 5.05 7.33 15.06
N ALA A 62 5.28 6.05 15.38
CA ALA A 62 5.47 5.60 16.75
C ALA A 62 6.20 4.26 16.82
N SER A 63 7.01 4.05 17.87
CA SER A 63 7.71 2.79 18.13
C SER A 63 6.76 1.63 18.47
N GLU A 64 5.61 1.94 19.06
CA GLU A 64 4.53 0.99 19.28
C GLU A 64 3.40 1.24 18.27
N PHE A 65 2.68 0.18 17.91
CA PHE A 65 1.58 0.30 16.96
C PHE A 65 0.48 1.23 17.51
N PRO A 66 0.12 2.33 16.80
CA PRO A 66 -0.69 3.44 17.35
C PRO A 66 -2.20 3.12 17.40
N THR A 67 -2.58 2.09 18.12
CA THR A 67 -3.96 1.56 18.16
C THR A 67 -5.00 2.59 18.61
N ASP A 68 -4.68 3.43 19.60
CA ASP A 68 -5.65 4.37 20.15
C ASP A 68 -5.84 5.59 19.24
N ASP A 69 -4.76 6.07 18.63
CA ASP A 69 -4.83 7.11 17.57
C ASP A 69 -5.67 6.63 16.39
N ILE A 70 -5.48 5.37 15.96
CA ILE A 70 -6.27 4.78 14.88
C ILE A 70 -7.76 4.77 15.24
N LYS A 71 -8.14 4.34 16.45
CA LYS A 71 -9.54 4.35 16.92
C LYS A 71 -10.13 5.76 16.93
N GLU A 72 -9.35 6.75 17.40
CA GLU A 72 -9.77 8.14 17.40
C GLU A 72 -10.06 8.63 15.99
N LEU A 73 -9.13 8.36 15.04
CA LEU A 73 -9.29 8.77 13.65
C LEU A 73 -10.42 8.02 12.93
N TRP A 74 -10.65 6.75 13.25
CA TRP A 74 -11.86 6.04 12.77
C TRP A 74 -13.14 6.73 13.24
N GLY A 75 -13.18 7.20 14.49
CA GLY A 75 -14.29 8.02 15.00
C GLY A 75 -14.53 9.32 14.22
N LYS A 76 -13.50 9.85 13.56
CA LYS A 76 -13.54 11.02 12.68
C LYS A 76 -13.74 10.67 11.19
N ARG A 77 -14.06 9.42 10.87
CA ARG A 77 -14.25 8.86 9.51
C ARG A 77 -12.98 8.86 8.65
N TYR A 78 -11.80 8.78 9.26
CA TYR A 78 -10.59 8.46 8.54
C TYR A 78 -10.44 6.95 8.41
N SER A 79 -9.85 6.50 7.33
CA SER A 79 -9.54 5.08 7.07
C SER A 79 -8.05 4.90 6.92
N ILE A 80 -7.49 3.78 7.40
CA ILE A 80 -6.11 3.42 7.12
C ILE A 80 -5.98 3.20 5.62
N THR A 81 -5.18 4.02 4.97
CA THR A 81 -4.90 3.92 3.52
C THR A 81 -3.53 3.35 3.24
N ASN A 82 -2.59 3.53 4.17
CA ASN A 82 -1.27 2.93 4.07
C ASN A 82 -0.67 2.69 5.45
N MET A 83 0.27 1.76 5.56
CA MET A 83 1.08 1.52 6.75
C MET A 83 2.36 0.78 6.41
N LEU A 84 3.37 0.97 7.24
CA LEU A 84 4.66 0.31 7.11
C LEU A 84 5.33 0.22 8.49
N TYR A 85 6.26 -0.72 8.64
CA TYR A 85 7.22 -0.79 9.75
C TYR A 85 8.63 -0.67 9.16
N ASP A 86 9.37 0.38 9.55
CA ASP A 86 10.69 0.70 8.95
C ASP A 86 11.88 -0.01 9.60
N GLY A 87 11.59 -0.96 10.50
CA GLY A 87 12.59 -1.66 11.30
C GLY A 87 12.70 -1.11 12.74
N SER A 88 12.18 0.07 13.00
CA SER A 88 12.16 0.73 14.32
C SER A 88 10.77 1.18 14.72
N ASP A 89 10.09 1.84 13.81
CA ASP A 89 8.85 2.53 14.07
C ASP A 89 7.73 2.13 13.11
N TRP A 90 6.51 2.25 13.60
CA TRP A 90 5.30 2.11 12.80
C TRP A 90 4.93 3.45 12.17
N ILE A 91 4.62 3.43 10.88
CA ILE A 91 4.09 4.55 10.15
C ILE A 91 2.71 4.17 9.65
N VAL A 92 1.69 4.89 10.08
CA VAL A 92 0.30 4.64 9.67
C VAL A 92 -0.27 5.91 9.05
N VAL A 93 -0.72 5.80 7.81
CA VAL A 93 -1.39 6.88 7.08
C VAL A 93 -2.88 6.62 7.11
N MET A 94 -3.63 7.62 7.55
CA MET A 94 -5.09 7.57 7.60
C MET A 94 -5.66 8.73 6.79
N THR A 95 -6.63 8.44 5.95
CA THR A 95 -7.22 9.39 5.00
C THR A 95 -8.73 9.44 5.15
N GLY A 96 -9.31 10.62 5.06
CA GLY A 96 -10.75 10.80 4.92
C GLY A 96 -11.22 10.28 3.56
N VAL A 97 -11.99 9.20 3.55
CA VAL A 97 -12.43 8.50 2.33
C VAL A 97 -13.90 8.17 2.44
N ASP A 98 -14.74 8.78 1.61
CA ASP A 98 -16.21 8.64 1.70
C ASP A 98 -16.75 7.28 1.22
N TYR A 99 -16.00 6.57 0.40
CA TYR A 99 -16.42 5.24 -0.13
C TYR A 99 -16.07 4.06 0.78
N CYS A 100 -15.37 4.29 1.90
CA CYS A 100 -15.11 3.27 2.92
C CYS A 100 -16.24 3.26 3.94
N LEU A 101 -16.90 2.11 4.13
CA LEU A 101 -17.95 1.95 5.14
C LEU A 101 -17.37 1.57 6.48
N LYS A 102 -16.50 0.57 6.50
CA LYS A 102 -15.99 0.00 7.73
C LYS A 102 -14.62 -0.64 7.52
N GLN A 103 -13.72 -0.40 8.43
CA GLN A 103 -12.44 -1.12 8.49
C GLN A 103 -12.36 -2.04 9.69
N LYS A 104 -11.66 -3.15 9.50
CA LYS A 104 -11.26 -4.08 10.53
C LYS A 104 -9.75 -4.27 10.42
N MET A 105 -9.06 -4.07 11.52
CA MET A 105 -7.64 -4.36 11.63
C MET A 105 -7.47 -5.64 12.44
N PHE A 106 -6.48 -6.44 12.08
CA PHE A 106 -6.08 -7.60 12.85
C PHE A 106 -4.56 -7.65 12.97
N ARG A 107 -4.11 -8.31 14.03
CA ARG A 107 -2.70 -8.62 14.27
C ARG A 107 -2.59 -10.10 14.59
N CYS A 108 -1.60 -10.77 14.00
CA CYS A 108 -1.33 -12.19 14.25
C CYS A 108 0.18 -12.47 14.13
N MET A 109 0.61 -13.61 14.65
CA MET A 109 2.01 -14.02 14.71
C MET A 109 2.31 -15.25 13.85
N ASP A 110 1.29 -15.88 13.30
CA ASP A 110 1.45 -17.06 12.44
C ASP A 110 0.59 -16.97 11.18
N ALA A 111 0.97 -17.77 10.18
CA ALA A 111 0.34 -17.76 8.87
C ALA A 111 -1.08 -18.38 8.89
N ASP A 112 -1.36 -19.32 9.79
CA ASP A 112 -2.67 -19.97 9.85
C ASP A 112 -3.71 -19.02 10.44
N ASP A 113 -3.39 -18.31 11.55
CA ASP A 113 -4.24 -17.25 12.11
C ASP A 113 -4.44 -16.12 11.09
N PHE A 114 -3.36 -15.73 10.35
CA PHE A 114 -3.48 -14.77 9.26
C PHE A 114 -4.49 -15.24 8.19
N ASN A 115 -4.37 -16.48 7.74
CA ASN A 115 -5.25 -17.07 6.74
C ASN A 115 -6.70 -17.11 7.20
N GLU A 116 -6.95 -17.49 8.45
CA GLU A 116 -8.28 -17.53 9.05
C GLU A 116 -8.89 -16.12 9.12
N ARG A 117 -8.14 -15.11 9.58
CA ARG A 117 -8.63 -13.74 9.68
C ARG A 117 -8.98 -13.13 8.35
N VAL A 118 -8.17 -13.39 7.31
CA VAL A 118 -8.46 -12.94 5.95
C VAL A 118 -9.72 -13.62 5.41
N SER A 119 -9.84 -14.94 5.59
CA SER A 119 -11.02 -15.69 5.14
C SER A 119 -12.31 -15.21 5.84
N ASN A 120 -12.23 -14.96 7.15
CA ASN A 120 -13.34 -14.40 7.91
C ASN A 120 -13.71 -12.98 7.44
N GLY A 121 -12.72 -12.16 7.09
CA GLY A 121 -12.95 -10.84 6.52
C GLY A 121 -13.65 -10.89 5.17
N TRP A 122 -13.24 -11.79 4.28
CA TRP A 122 -13.92 -12.00 2.99
C TRP A 122 -15.38 -12.47 3.14
N ASN A 123 -15.65 -13.32 4.14
CA ASN A 123 -17.01 -13.74 4.48
C ASN A 123 -17.87 -12.59 5.05
N GLU A 124 -17.25 -11.51 5.50
CA GLU A 124 -17.89 -10.29 5.97
C GLU A 124 -17.90 -9.18 4.89
N ASP A 125 -17.75 -9.50 3.62
CA ASP A 125 -17.66 -8.57 2.47
C ASP A 125 -16.53 -7.53 2.58
N LYS A 126 -15.46 -7.85 3.32
CA LYS A 126 -14.28 -7.00 3.45
C LYS A 126 -13.12 -7.54 2.63
N ILE A 127 -12.38 -6.65 2.01
CA ILE A 127 -11.17 -7.00 1.26
C ILE A 127 -9.92 -6.47 1.96
N ILE A 128 -8.79 -7.12 1.73
CA ILE A 128 -7.48 -6.64 2.19
C ILE A 128 -7.19 -5.32 1.48
N THR A 129 -6.91 -4.29 2.25
CA THR A 129 -6.55 -2.97 1.69
C THR A 129 -5.14 -2.52 2.07
N LYS A 130 -4.56 -3.09 3.11
CA LYS A 130 -3.14 -2.96 3.41
C LYS A 130 -2.65 -4.09 4.30
N LEU A 131 -1.42 -4.49 4.08
CA LEU A 131 -0.72 -5.49 4.88
C LEU A 131 0.67 -4.96 5.25
N CYS A 132 1.16 -5.36 6.42
CA CYS A 132 2.49 -5.05 6.88
C CYS A 132 3.02 -6.19 7.75
N CYS A 133 4.31 -6.47 7.65
CA CYS A 133 5.00 -7.45 8.49
C CYS A 133 6.11 -6.76 9.28
N LYS A 134 6.06 -6.91 10.60
CA LYS A 134 7.19 -6.61 11.48
C LYS A 134 7.98 -7.88 11.67
N GLN A 135 9.19 -7.92 11.13
CA GLN A 135 10.10 -9.02 11.34
C GLN A 135 10.79 -8.87 12.71
N GLU A 136 10.73 -9.90 13.52
CA GLU A 136 11.32 -9.93 14.86
C GLU A 136 12.19 -11.19 15.01
N TYR A 137 13.17 -11.15 15.89
CA TYR A 137 14.11 -12.26 16.10
C TYR A 137 13.41 -13.60 16.43
N TYR A 138 12.29 -13.55 17.15
CA TYR A 138 11.52 -14.73 17.58
C TYR A 138 10.28 -15.02 16.73
N GLY A 139 10.11 -14.39 15.61
CA GLY A 139 8.95 -14.58 14.73
C GLY A 139 8.48 -13.27 14.10
N ASN A 140 7.50 -13.39 13.23
CA ASN A 140 6.93 -12.25 12.52
C ASN A 140 5.63 -11.80 13.17
N THR A 141 5.38 -10.51 13.18
CA THR A 141 4.07 -9.94 13.49
C THR A 141 3.45 -9.41 12.21
N TYR A 142 2.32 -9.96 11.82
CA TYR A 142 1.54 -9.52 10.67
C TYR A 142 0.41 -8.60 11.11
N VAL A 143 0.28 -7.47 10.47
CA VAL A 143 -0.83 -6.53 10.66
C VAL A 143 -1.58 -6.42 9.34
N GLY A 144 -2.88 -6.68 9.36
CA GLY A 144 -3.73 -6.58 8.19
C GLY A 144 -4.88 -5.61 8.41
N VAL A 145 -5.21 -4.86 7.38
CA VAL A 145 -6.38 -4.00 7.31
C VAL A 145 -7.32 -4.52 6.24
N MET A 146 -8.56 -4.75 6.61
CA MET A 146 -9.63 -5.16 5.70
C MET A 146 -10.73 -4.11 5.70
N THR A 147 -11.20 -3.77 4.52
CA THR A 147 -12.16 -2.68 4.31
C THR A 147 -13.40 -3.16 3.58
N GLU A 148 -14.56 -2.72 4.05
CA GLU A 148 -15.85 -2.82 3.37
C GLU A 148 -16.08 -1.54 2.56
N TYR A 149 -16.36 -1.69 1.26
CA TYR A 149 -16.65 -0.57 0.37
C TYR A 149 -18.15 -0.35 0.17
N ARG A 150 -18.56 0.91 -0.01
CA ARG A 150 -19.97 1.30 -0.15
C ARG A 150 -20.62 0.77 -1.43
N ASP A 151 -19.89 0.82 -2.54
CA ASP A 151 -20.49 0.72 -3.87
C ASP A 151 -20.05 -0.54 -4.64
N SER A 152 -19.18 -1.35 -4.07
CA SER A 152 -18.69 -2.58 -4.70
C SER A 152 -18.09 -3.53 -3.69
N SER A 153 -18.29 -4.83 -3.92
CA SER A 153 -17.47 -5.88 -3.29
C SER A 153 -16.57 -6.45 -4.38
N PRO A 154 -15.38 -5.86 -4.61
CA PRO A 154 -14.47 -6.41 -5.60
C PRO A 154 -14.08 -7.84 -5.20
N SER A 155 -14.02 -8.73 -6.18
CA SER A 155 -13.49 -10.07 -5.93
C SER A 155 -11.99 -9.97 -5.72
N GLN A 156 -11.52 -10.38 -4.55
CA GLN A 156 -10.11 -10.35 -4.20
C GLN A 156 -9.52 -11.75 -4.11
N SER A 157 -8.29 -11.89 -4.53
CA SER A 157 -7.46 -13.07 -4.29
C SER A 157 -6.08 -12.65 -3.80
N ARG A 158 -5.35 -13.63 -3.27
CA ARG A 158 -3.97 -13.43 -2.83
C ARG A 158 -3.08 -14.54 -3.33
N SER A 159 -1.82 -14.22 -3.55
CA SER A 159 -0.78 -15.16 -3.94
C SER A 159 0.44 -14.97 -3.05
N PHE A 160 1.12 -16.05 -2.73
CA PHE A 160 2.38 -16.02 -2.00
C PHE A 160 3.51 -16.49 -2.92
N LEU A 161 4.46 -15.59 -3.20
CA LEU A 161 5.63 -15.87 -4.02
C LEU A 161 6.86 -16.01 -3.11
N ARG A 162 7.64 -17.07 -3.32
CA ARG A 162 8.82 -17.38 -2.51
C ARG A 162 10.12 -17.13 -3.26
N GLY A 163 11.15 -16.75 -2.53
CA GLY A 163 12.49 -16.55 -3.09
C GLY A 163 12.58 -15.29 -3.94
N VAL A 164 13.36 -15.34 -5.01
CA VAL A 164 13.53 -14.19 -5.92
C VAL A 164 12.25 -13.99 -6.73
N VAL A 165 11.58 -12.88 -6.49
CA VAL A 165 10.35 -12.50 -7.19
C VAL A 165 10.69 -11.77 -8.48
N LEU A 166 10.11 -12.21 -9.59
CA LEU A 166 10.29 -11.59 -10.90
C LEU A 166 9.10 -10.71 -11.28
N ALA A 167 9.36 -9.62 -11.97
CA ALA A 167 8.28 -8.76 -12.50
C ALA A 167 7.31 -9.53 -13.42
N SER A 168 7.79 -10.56 -14.15
CA SER A 168 6.95 -11.43 -14.97
C SER A 168 5.96 -12.26 -14.14
N GLU A 169 6.35 -12.75 -12.96
CA GLU A 169 5.46 -13.50 -12.07
C GLU A 169 4.35 -12.60 -11.52
N LEU A 170 4.69 -11.36 -11.14
CA LEU A 170 3.70 -10.36 -10.74
C LEU A 170 2.78 -9.98 -11.91
N MET A 171 3.31 -9.85 -13.14
CA MET A 171 2.50 -9.60 -14.33
C MET A 171 1.52 -10.74 -14.63
N ASP A 172 1.88 -11.98 -14.35
CA ASP A 172 0.98 -13.12 -14.51
C ASP A 172 -0.23 -13.03 -13.57
N LEU A 173 -0.06 -12.43 -12.39
CA LEU A 173 -1.17 -12.17 -11.46
C LEU A 173 -2.12 -11.07 -11.93
N CYS A 174 -1.68 -10.19 -12.84
CA CYS A 174 -2.52 -9.13 -13.43
C CYS A 174 -3.33 -9.59 -14.66
N ARG A 175 -3.32 -10.90 -14.97
CA ARG A 175 -4.12 -11.44 -16.08
C ARG A 175 -5.60 -11.57 -15.69
N ASP A 176 -6.43 -11.77 -16.69
CA ASP A 176 -7.87 -12.05 -16.53
C ASP A 176 -8.66 -10.94 -15.80
N GLY A 177 -8.25 -9.68 -16.00
CA GLY A 177 -8.93 -8.52 -15.44
C GLY A 177 -8.66 -8.30 -13.95
N LYS A 178 -7.64 -8.94 -13.40
CA LYS A 178 -7.15 -8.70 -12.04
C LYS A 178 -6.11 -7.58 -12.02
N TYR A 179 -6.05 -6.88 -10.90
CA TYR A 179 -5.12 -5.80 -10.65
C TYR A 179 -4.45 -5.97 -9.29
N ILE A 180 -3.12 -5.76 -9.20
CA ILE A 180 -2.38 -5.82 -7.93
C ILE A 180 -2.71 -4.57 -7.10
N THR A 181 -3.22 -4.79 -5.91
CA THR A 181 -3.61 -3.72 -4.97
C THR A 181 -2.68 -3.57 -3.78
N ASP A 182 -1.88 -4.60 -3.49
CA ASP A 182 -0.83 -4.53 -2.48
C ASP A 182 0.24 -5.63 -2.71
N ILE A 183 1.48 -5.30 -2.39
CA ILE A 183 2.63 -6.22 -2.34
C ILE A 183 3.34 -5.95 -1.02
N PHE A 184 3.63 -6.99 -0.24
CA PHE A 184 4.34 -6.80 1.03
C PHE A 184 5.19 -8.01 1.38
N ASP A 185 6.28 -7.76 2.10
CA ASP A 185 7.15 -8.81 2.64
C ASP A 185 6.38 -9.64 3.69
N PHE A 186 6.38 -10.96 3.52
CA PHE A 186 5.71 -11.91 4.41
C PHE A 186 6.71 -12.84 5.13
N GLY A 187 7.96 -12.43 5.27
CA GLY A 187 8.97 -13.22 5.95
C GLY A 187 9.41 -14.46 5.18
N GLY A 188 10.23 -14.24 4.16
CA GLY A 188 10.75 -15.27 3.27
C GLY A 188 10.03 -15.41 1.92
N GLY A 189 9.22 -14.43 1.58
CA GLY A 189 8.53 -14.25 0.31
C GLY A 189 7.69 -13.00 0.33
N VAL A 190 7.00 -12.73 -0.76
CA VAL A 190 6.03 -11.64 -0.85
C VAL A 190 4.60 -12.16 -0.93
N MET A 191 3.70 -11.51 -0.21
CA MET A 191 2.27 -11.70 -0.39
C MET A 191 1.77 -10.62 -1.36
N VAL A 192 0.96 -11.03 -2.32
CA VAL A 192 0.38 -10.15 -3.33
C VAL A 192 -1.14 -10.25 -3.24
N ALA A 193 -1.78 -9.11 -3.02
CA ALA A 193 -3.23 -8.98 -3.10
C ALA A 193 -3.63 -8.52 -4.50
N THR A 194 -4.61 -9.19 -5.10
CA THR A 194 -5.15 -8.81 -6.41
C THR A 194 -6.66 -8.68 -6.36
N GLU A 195 -7.20 -7.72 -7.07
CA GLU A 195 -8.63 -7.43 -7.17
C GLU A 195 -9.10 -7.47 -8.63
N SER A 196 -10.35 -7.88 -8.83
CA SER A 196 -11.06 -7.73 -10.10
C SER A 196 -12.21 -6.74 -9.95
N GLY A 197 -12.62 -6.11 -11.07
CA GLY A 197 -13.68 -5.10 -11.04
C GLY A 197 -13.23 -3.72 -10.57
N THR A 198 -11.93 -3.45 -10.56
CA THR A 198 -11.37 -2.13 -10.26
C THR A 198 -11.53 -1.18 -11.45
N GLU A 199 -11.38 0.13 -11.20
CA GLU A 199 -11.30 1.16 -12.25
C GLU A 199 -10.00 1.09 -13.07
N TRP A 200 -8.99 0.39 -12.57
CA TRP A 200 -7.70 0.22 -13.22
C TRP A 200 -7.78 -0.80 -14.34
N ARG A 201 -7.32 -0.45 -15.55
CA ARG A 201 -7.52 -1.25 -16.78
C ARG A 201 -6.25 -1.87 -17.34
N SER A 202 -5.11 -1.30 -17.04
CA SER A 202 -3.83 -1.84 -17.50
C SER A 202 -2.80 -1.77 -16.39
N CYS A 203 -1.92 -2.76 -16.40
CA CYS A 203 -0.88 -2.91 -15.38
C CYS A 203 0.48 -2.95 -16.08
N LYS A 204 1.45 -2.22 -15.53
CA LYS A 204 2.88 -2.42 -15.79
C LYS A 204 3.56 -2.66 -14.46
N ILE A 205 4.61 -3.46 -14.45
CA ILE A 205 5.38 -3.75 -13.24
C ILE A 205 6.86 -3.61 -13.56
N TYR A 206 7.56 -2.85 -12.72
CA TYR A 206 9.00 -2.69 -12.79
C TYR A 206 9.63 -3.22 -11.52
N ARG A 207 10.77 -3.87 -11.69
CA ARG A 207 11.70 -4.28 -10.64
C ARG A 207 12.97 -3.47 -10.81
N CYS A 208 13.39 -2.74 -9.78
CA CYS A 208 14.44 -1.74 -9.83
C CYS A 208 15.44 -1.96 -8.70
N GLY A 209 16.74 -2.06 -9.03
CA GLY A 209 17.80 -2.28 -8.05
C GLY A 209 18.20 -1.02 -7.24
N SER A 210 17.58 0.14 -7.50
CA SER A 210 17.84 1.38 -6.77
C SER A 210 16.69 2.36 -6.85
N THR A 211 16.65 3.34 -5.94
CA THR A 211 15.70 4.46 -6.00
C THR A 211 15.88 5.33 -7.26
N GLY A 212 17.10 5.40 -7.81
CA GLY A 212 17.39 6.11 -9.06
C GLY A 212 16.68 5.46 -10.25
N THR A 213 16.86 4.15 -10.45
CA THR A 213 16.19 3.39 -11.51
C THR A 213 14.68 3.36 -11.32
N LEU A 214 14.20 3.31 -10.08
CA LEU A 214 12.78 3.43 -9.77
C LEU A 214 12.22 4.79 -10.23
N ALA A 215 12.92 5.89 -9.90
CA ALA A 215 12.53 7.23 -10.29
C ALA A 215 12.48 7.43 -11.82
N GLU A 216 13.42 6.83 -12.56
CA GLU A 216 13.43 6.82 -14.03
C GLU A 216 12.22 6.07 -14.58
N SER A 217 11.96 4.86 -14.09
CA SER A 217 10.79 4.06 -14.49
C SER A 217 9.46 4.76 -14.22
N ILE A 218 9.36 5.49 -13.10
CA ILE A 218 8.16 6.27 -12.77
C ILE A 218 7.94 7.38 -13.80
N ARG A 219 8.98 8.16 -14.15
CA ARG A 219 8.85 9.24 -15.13
C ARG A 219 8.46 8.70 -16.51
N GLU A 220 9.09 7.61 -16.96
CA GLU A 220 8.77 6.95 -18.22
C GLU A 220 7.30 6.48 -18.27
N CYS A 221 6.82 5.91 -17.16
CA CYS A 221 5.43 5.50 -17.05
C CYS A 221 4.46 6.68 -17.06
N TRP A 222 4.78 7.79 -16.37
CA TRP A 222 3.97 9.00 -16.38
C TRP A 222 3.84 9.60 -17.79
N ASP A 223 4.93 9.64 -18.55
CA ASP A 223 4.92 10.11 -19.95
C ASP A 223 4.01 9.23 -20.84
N SER A 224 3.78 7.99 -20.43
CA SER A 224 2.88 7.05 -21.10
C SER A 224 1.45 7.04 -20.50
N GLY A 225 1.13 7.95 -19.59
CA GLY A 225 -0.20 8.10 -18.98
C GLY A 225 -0.51 7.05 -17.90
N TYR A 226 0.52 6.41 -17.31
CA TYR A 226 0.37 5.50 -16.18
C TYR A 226 0.64 6.24 -14.88
N CYS A 227 0.03 5.78 -13.78
CA CYS A 227 0.28 6.24 -12.42
C CYS A 227 0.82 5.10 -11.57
N VAL A 228 1.70 5.41 -10.63
CA VAL A 228 2.10 4.45 -9.57
C VAL A 228 0.88 4.16 -8.69
N THR A 229 0.60 2.89 -8.47
CA THR A 229 -0.50 2.45 -7.61
C THR A 229 -0.02 1.66 -6.41
N THR A 230 1.12 0.99 -6.53
CA THR A 230 1.69 0.21 -5.43
C THR A 230 3.22 0.23 -5.51
N LEU A 231 3.85 0.42 -4.37
CA LEU A 231 5.29 0.28 -4.16
C LEU A 231 5.55 -0.86 -3.18
N ALA A 232 6.66 -1.55 -3.36
CA ALA A 232 7.18 -2.49 -2.38
C ALA A 232 8.71 -2.57 -2.46
N TYR A 233 9.36 -2.78 -1.33
CA TYR A 233 10.77 -3.14 -1.26
C TYR A 233 10.91 -4.55 -0.70
N TYR A 234 11.58 -5.41 -1.43
CA TYR A 234 11.80 -6.78 -1.03
C TYR A 234 13.11 -7.33 -1.60
N ASP A 235 13.89 -8.03 -0.78
CA ASP A 235 15.14 -8.70 -1.15
C ASP A 235 16.14 -7.79 -1.90
N GLY A 236 16.29 -6.56 -1.39
CA GLY A 236 17.23 -5.58 -1.96
C GLY A 236 16.73 -4.85 -3.20
N GLU A 237 15.46 -5.04 -3.59
CA GLU A 237 14.92 -4.47 -4.82
C GLU A 237 13.57 -3.76 -4.61
N TRP A 238 13.36 -2.72 -5.39
CA TRP A 238 12.12 -1.97 -5.44
C TRP A 238 11.19 -2.55 -6.51
N PHE A 239 9.94 -2.69 -6.16
CA PHE A 239 8.86 -3.04 -7.07
C PHE A 239 7.89 -1.89 -7.18
N ALA A 240 7.49 -1.54 -8.41
CA ALA A 240 6.46 -0.56 -8.66
C ALA A 240 5.41 -1.13 -9.61
N VAL A 241 4.16 -1.04 -9.17
CA VAL A 241 2.98 -1.36 -9.99
C VAL A 241 2.39 -0.06 -10.51
N PHE A 242 2.13 -0.04 -11.80
CA PHE A 242 1.57 1.11 -12.49
C PHE A 242 0.23 0.74 -13.11
N GLY A 243 -0.72 1.62 -12.97
CA GLY A 243 -2.03 1.49 -13.55
C GLY A 243 -2.43 2.70 -14.38
N ARG A 244 -3.43 2.48 -15.20
CA ARG A 244 -4.09 3.54 -15.97
C ARG A 244 -5.59 3.37 -15.87
N THR A 245 -6.28 4.44 -15.51
CA THR A 245 -7.73 4.58 -15.69
C THR A 245 -8.02 5.12 -17.09
N TYR A 246 -9.24 4.98 -17.55
CA TYR A 246 -9.66 5.60 -18.83
C TYR A 246 -9.79 7.10 -18.72
#